data_cd5bc31d5c0564a8fb3bbabb17087813
#
_entry.id   cd5bc31d5c0564a8fb3bbabb17087813
#
_cell.length_a   1.000
_cell.length_b   1.000
_cell.length_c   1.000
_cell.angle_alpha   90.00
_cell.angle_beta   90.00
_cell.angle_gamma   90.00
#
_symmetry.space_group_name_H-M   'P 1'
#
loop_
_entity.id
_entity.type
_entity.pdbx_description
1 polymer ?
#
loop_
_entity_poly.entity_id
_entity_poly.type
_entity_poly.pdbx_seq_one_letter_code
_entity_poly.pdbx_strand_id
1 'polypeptide(L)'
;MRLIQAGSALRLRAGLRPRRVVLTDAHGELTARELQDIATLLRGRGDRAPRLTDLPADAPLRQVLATALASDGALDLRSSGSTGDPHLQHRGPLTPAQLRTLLDLARRIGLRPGVRIASAAPGVHGHGLLVALGALALGAPLVDLTHLRPAARVRLLRDTAPRILTGVPVHLADVLTADQARCGGRPLRIARVVSGSDVLAPDLRADLARHFRARVHDVYGTTETGSLTVDGRPLRGVRIREQHGLLHVRSPFTGGRELVTDRGSVDARGRVVVTGRADGAVSSGGMLHHPKAVARLLAGHPGVAGVRLRLVDDQRYGTRTVAEVTVADTVDDSGTPGVEELRALVRDRLGAAAVPREVVLVGGPAPGDPDLSSPDGSPAPR
;
A
#
# COMPACT_ATOMS: atom_id res chain seq x y z
N MET A 1 19.56 22.67 -13.04
CA MET A 1 18.23 23.10 -12.56
C MET A 1 17.87 22.17 -11.40
N ARG A 2 17.98 22.66 -10.15
CA ARG A 2 17.67 21.86 -8.95
C ARG A 2 16.15 21.60 -8.94
N LEU A 3 15.78 20.34 -8.95
CA LEU A 3 14.41 19.87 -9.07
C LEU A 3 13.58 20.23 -7.84
N ILE A 4 12.29 20.47 -8.06
CA ILE A 4 11.33 20.83 -7.01
C ILE A 4 11.17 19.62 -6.07
N GLN A 5 11.81 19.72 -4.92
CA GLN A 5 11.58 18.78 -3.82
C GLN A 5 10.34 19.21 -3.03
N ALA A 6 9.61 18.27 -2.46
CA ALA A 6 8.48 18.57 -1.58
C ALA A 6 8.88 19.53 -0.44
N GLY A 7 10.08 19.37 0.09
CA GLY A 7 10.66 20.26 1.09
C GLY A 7 10.88 21.70 0.61
N SER A 8 11.27 21.91 -0.65
CA SER A 8 11.41 23.27 -1.20
C SER A 8 10.06 23.96 -1.36
N ALA A 9 9.04 23.23 -1.79
CA ALA A 9 7.68 23.74 -1.88
C ALA A 9 7.08 24.08 -0.51
N LEU A 10 7.37 23.26 0.51
CA LEU A 10 6.95 23.56 1.88
C LEU A 10 7.65 24.78 2.44
N ARG A 11 8.98 24.89 2.32
CA ARG A 11 9.74 26.08 2.78
C ARG A 11 9.19 27.37 2.19
N LEU A 12 8.92 27.36 0.90
CA LEU A 12 8.29 28.51 0.23
C LEU A 12 6.93 28.86 0.84
N ARG A 13 6.10 27.86 1.13
CA ARG A 13 4.79 28.08 1.76
C ARG A 13 4.89 28.53 3.21
N ALA A 14 5.80 27.95 3.98
CA ALA A 14 6.05 28.36 5.36
C ALA A 14 6.49 29.82 5.45
N GLY A 15 7.24 30.32 4.44
CA GLY A 15 7.56 31.73 4.32
C GLY A 15 6.40 32.62 3.90
N LEU A 16 5.66 32.22 2.84
CA LEU A 16 4.59 33.04 2.25
C LEU A 16 3.26 32.95 3.00
N ARG A 17 2.93 31.77 3.55
CA ARG A 17 1.65 31.47 4.24
C ARG A 17 1.86 30.56 5.44
N PRO A 18 2.57 31.00 6.48
CA PRO A 18 3.01 30.19 7.62
C PRO A 18 1.86 29.52 8.37
N ARG A 19 0.73 30.19 8.48
CA ARG A 19 -0.47 29.70 9.19
C ARG A 19 -1.36 28.78 8.36
N ARG A 20 -0.99 28.48 7.10
CA ARG A 20 -1.80 27.58 6.27
C ARG A 20 -1.72 26.16 6.79
N VAL A 21 -2.86 25.56 7.09
CA VAL A 21 -2.99 24.14 7.48
C VAL A 21 -2.55 23.26 6.32
N VAL A 22 -1.62 22.35 6.58
CA VAL A 22 -1.09 21.37 5.63
C VAL A 22 -1.54 19.95 5.98
N LEU A 23 -1.79 19.66 7.26
CA LEU A 23 -2.26 18.38 7.75
C LEU A 23 -3.29 18.58 8.87
N THR A 24 -4.32 17.75 8.87
CA THR A 24 -5.27 17.59 9.97
C THR A 24 -5.30 16.12 10.37
N ASP A 25 -5.13 15.80 11.64
CA ASP A 25 -5.12 14.42 12.16
C ASP A 25 -5.86 14.33 13.51
N ALA A 26 -5.72 13.23 14.24
CA ALA A 26 -6.29 13.02 15.56
C ALA A 26 -5.81 14.02 16.62
N HIS A 27 -4.64 14.65 16.40
CA HIS A 27 -4.04 15.64 17.30
C HIS A 27 -4.37 17.08 16.93
N GLY A 28 -5.18 17.28 15.89
CA GLY A 28 -5.58 18.58 15.39
C GLY A 28 -4.85 19.02 14.12
N GLU A 29 -4.91 20.32 13.85
CA GLU A 29 -4.32 20.92 12.66
C GLU A 29 -2.82 21.17 12.84
N LEU A 30 -2.09 21.00 11.74
CA LEU A 30 -0.65 21.29 11.63
C LEU A 30 -0.45 22.26 10.48
N THR A 31 0.16 23.39 10.78
CA THR A 31 0.45 24.44 9.79
C THR A 31 1.76 24.18 9.04
N ALA A 32 1.95 24.89 7.93
CA ALA A 32 3.19 24.82 7.16
C ALA A 32 4.42 25.19 7.99
N ARG A 33 4.30 26.20 8.88
CA ARG A 33 5.38 26.65 9.77
C ARG A 33 5.74 25.58 10.80
N GLU A 34 4.74 25.07 11.51
CA GLU A 34 4.94 24.04 12.54
C GLU A 34 5.59 22.77 11.94
N LEU A 35 5.11 22.30 10.78
CA LEU A 35 5.73 21.15 10.11
C LEU A 35 7.18 21.42 9.72
N GLN A 36 7.49 22.63 9.25
CA GLN A 36 8.87 23.05 8.93
C GLN A 36 9.74 23.10 10.19
N ASP A 37 9.23 23.62 11.30
CA ASP A 37 9.95 23.72 12.56
C ASP A 37 10.24 22.31 13.13
N ILE A 38 9.27 21.38 13.09
CA ILE A 38 9.48 19.99 13.48
C ILE A 38 10.55 19.32 12.61
N ALA A 39 10.51 19.50 11.28
CA ALA A 39 11.51 18.93 10.38
C ALA A 39 12.92 19.51 10.65
N THR A 40 13.01 20.79 11.01
CA THR A 40 14.29 21.45 11.37
C THR A 40 14.85 20.89 12.68
N LEU A 41 13.99 20.71 13.69
CA LEU A 41 14.38 20.10 14.96
C LEU A 41 14.86 18.66 14.80
N LEU A 42 14.17 17.87 13.97
CA LEU A 42 14.58 16.48 13.69
C LEU A 42 15.95 16.41 13.02
N ARG A 43 16.27 17.36 12.12
CA ARG A 43 17.57 17.43 11.45
C ARG A 43 18.71 17.79 12.41
N GLY A 44 18.45 18.62 13.43
CA GLY A 44 19.44 19.05 14.41
C GLY A 44 19.71 18.09 15.56
N ARG A 45 18.94 16.99 15.69
CA ARG A 45 18.99 16.07 16.85
C ARG A 45 20.02 14.95 16.75
N GLY A 46 20.69 14.76 15.64
CA GLY A 46 21.62 13.64 15.46
C GLY A 46 22.71 13.91 14.45
N ASP A 47 23.76 13.08 14.48
CA ASP A 47 24.91 13.17 13.57
C ASP A 47 24.57 12.77 12.13
N ARG A 48 23.41 12.13 11.91
CA ARG A 48 22.91 11.77 10.58
C ARG A 48 21.48 12.25 10.36
N ALA A 49 21.16 12.53 9.09
CA ALA A 49 19.80 12.85 8.69
C ALA A 49 18.84 11.68 8.99
N PRO A 50 17.63 11.94 9.54
CA PRO A 50 16.65 10.90 9.83
C PRO A 50 16.14 10.25 8.54
N ARG A 51 15.84 8.95 8.58
CA ARG A 51 15.38 8.18 7.43
C ARG A 51 13.97 7.63 7.65
N LEU A 52 13.20 7.51 6.59
CA LEU A 52 11.87 6.87 6.66
C LEU A 52 11.95 5.40 7.12
N THR A 53 13.05 4.73 6.84
CA THR A 53 13.31 3.35 7.26
C THR A 53 13.53 3.19 8.77
N ASP A 54 13.76 4.28 9.48
CA ASP A 54 13.92 4.30 10.94
C ASP A 54 12.54 4.40 11.64
N LEU A 55 11.48 4.65 10.87
CA LEU A 55 10.12 4.75 11.38
C LEU A 55 9.41 3.38 11.43
N PRO A 56 8.54 3.17 12.41
CA PRO A 56 7.65 2.01 12.41
C PRO A 56 6.69 2.04 11.21
N ALA A 57 6.25 0.86 10.75
CA ALA A 57 5.39 0.73 9.56
C ALA A 57 4.05 1.49 9.69
N ASP A 58 3.60 1.71 10.89
CA ASP A 58 2.37 2.41 11.26
C ASP A 58 2.62 3.86 11.74
N ALA A 59 3.77 4.46 11.45
CA ALA A 59 4.05 5.84 11.86
C ALA A 59 2.98 6.83 11.35
N PRO A 60 2.53 7.79 12.19
CA PRO A 60 1.57 8.82 11.80
C PRO A 60 2.11 9.69 10.64
N LEU A 61 1.24 10.13 9.74
CA LEU A 61 1.64 10.98 8.60
C LEU A 61 2.37 12.24 9.04
N ARG A 62 2.06 12.80 10.20
CA ARG A 62 2.78 13.93 10.80
C ARG A 62 4.27 13.63 10.96
N GLN A 63 4.61 12.46 11.49
CA GLN A 63 5.98 12.02 11.70
C GLN A 63 6.64 11.65 10.37
N VAL A 64 5.93 10.95 9.49
CA VAL A 64 6.42 10.58 8.15
C VAL A 64 6.80 11.83 7.33
N LEU A 65 5.93 12.83 7.29
CA LEU A 65 6.18 14.08 6.56
C LEU A 65 7.36 14.85 7.16
N ALA A 66 7.43 14.98 8.48
CA ALA A 66 8.53 15.66 9.15
C ALA A 66 9.87 14.96 8.87
N THR A 67 9.91 13.63 8.96
CA THR A 67 11.10 12.82 8.64
C THR A 67 11.52 12.96 7.17
N ALA A 68 10.57 12.85 6.24
CA ALA A 68 10.82 13.02 4.81
C ALA A 68 11.38 14.41 4.46
N LEU A 69 10.93 15.44 5.18
CA LEU A 69 11.43 16.82 5.01
C LEU A 69 12.80 17.04 5.65
N ALA A 70 13.09 16.31 6.73
CA ALA A 70 14.37 16.36 7.42
C ALA A 70 15.48 15.56 6.70
N SER A 71 15.14 14.59 5.86
CA SER A 71 16.05 13.65 5.17
C SER A 71 16.78 14.21 3.94
N ASP A 72 16.95 15.50 3.80
CA ASP A 72 17.67 16.18 2.69
C ASP A 72 17.21 15.82 1.26
N GLY A 73 15.97 15.29 1.15
CA GLY A 73 15.32 14.98 -0.12
C GLY A 73 15.71 13.63 -0.72
N ALA A 74 16.48 12.82 -0.02
CA ALA A 74 16.72 11.43 -0.33
C ALA A 74 15.74 10.55 0.46
N LEU A 75 14.92 9.74 -0.23
CA LEU A 75 13.97 8.85 0.39
C LEU A 75 14.42 7.41 0.19
N ASP A 76 14.75 6.74 1.29
CA ASP A 76 14.99 5.30 1.29
C ASP A 76 13.66 4.59 1.56
N LEU A 77 13.17 3.86 0.57
CA LEU A 77 11.92 3.10 0.66
C LEU A 77 12.25 1.62 0.78
N ARG A 78 11.58 0.94 1.70
CA ARG A 78 11.62 -0.54 1.75
C ARG A 78 10.62 -1.10 0.75
N SER A 79 11.09 -1.95 -0.16
CA SER A 79 10.22 -2.84 -0.93
C SER A 79 10.13 -4.18 -0.23
N SER A 80 9.04 -4.90 -0.47
CA SER A 80 8.84 -6.24 0.12
C SER A 80 9.74 -7.33 -0.48
N GLY A 81 10.66 -6.99 -1.40
CA GLY A 81 11.57 -7.90 -2.08
C GLY A 81 10.93 -9.17 -2.66
N SER A 82 11.21 -9.51 -3.90
CA SER A 82 10.71 -10.75 -4.55
C SER A 82 11.29 -12.03 -3.91
N THR A 83 12.39 -11.91 -3.19
CA THR A 83 13.08 -13.01 -2.48
C THR A 83 12.72 -13.12 -1.01
N GLY A 84 11.86 -12.22 -0.49
CA GLY A 84 11.50 -12.14 0.92
C GLY A 84 12.35 -11.17 1.74
N ASP A 85 13.54 -10.80 1.26
CA ASP A 85 14.36 -9.79 1.92
C ASP A 85 13.96 -8.38 1.45
N PRO A 86 13.75 -7.43 2.38
CA PRO A 86 13.41 -6.06 2.03
C PRO A 86 14.56 -5.39 1.27
N HIS A 87 14.31 -4.96 0.04
CA HIS A 87 15.28 -4.17 -0.70
C HIS A 87 15.07 -2.68 -0.45
N LEU A 88 16.18 -1.96 -0.22
CA LEU A 88 16.16 -0.51 -0.11
C LEU A 88 16.13 0.12 -1.50
N GLN A 89 15.08 0.89 -1.77
CA GLN A 89 14.99 1.73 -2.95
C GLN A 89 15.32 3.17 -2.60
N HIS A 90 16.45 3.63 -3.10
CA HIS A 90 16.85 5.02 -2.98
C HIS A 90 16.10 5.89 -3.98
N ARG A 91 15.37 6.90 -3.51
CA ARG A 91 14.67 7.90 -4.32
C ARG A 91 15.30 9.27 -4.12
N GLY A 92 16.07 9.70 -5.10
CA GLY A 92 16.63 11.04 -5.16
C GLY A 92 15.64 12.10 -5.65
N PRO A 93 16.14 13.31 -5.96
CA PRO A 93 15.33 14.38 -6.53
C PRO A 93 14.62 13.95 -7.82
N LEU A 94 13.37 14.40 -8.01
CA LEU A 94 12.57 14.06 -9.18
C LEU A 94 13.16 14.65 -10.47
N THR A 95 13.27 13.84 -11.50
CA THR A 95 13.54 14.30 -12.86
C THR A 95 12.34 15.01 -13.48
N PRO A 96 12.51 15.83 -14.53
CA PRO A 96 11.38 16.44 -15.24
C PRO A 96 10.40 15.43 -15.81
N ALA A 97 10.87 14.25 -16.23
CA ALA A 97 10.02 13.18 -16.73
C ALA A 97 9.16 12.58 -15.61
N GLN A 98 9.75 12.29 -14.46
CA GLN A 98 9.04 11.80 -13.27
C GLN A 98 8.00 12.82 -12.79
N LEU A 99 8.35 14.12 -12.76
CA LEU A 99 7.42 15.18 -12.39
C LEU A 99 6.21 15.24 -13.32
N ARG A 100 6.42 15.11 -14.65
CA ARG A 100 5.30 15.07 -15.62
C ARG A 100 4.37 13.89 -15.38
N THR A 101 4.91 12.72 -15.03
CA THR A 101 4.11 11.53 -14.69
C THR A 101 3.28 11.77 -13.43
N LEU A 102 3.88 12.33 -12.37
CA LEU A 102 3.16 12.64 -11.13
C LEU A 102 2.10 13.74 -11.31
N LEU A 103 2.36 14.74 -12.14
CA LEU A 103 1.37 15.77 -12.47
C LEU A 103 0.20 15.20 -13.29
N ASP A 104 0.46 14.23 -14.19
CA ASP A 104 -0.62 13.55 -14.92
C ASP A 104 -1.46 12.68 -13.96
N LEU A 105 -0.82 11.96 -13.03
CA LEU A 105 -1.52 11.25 -11.95
C LEU A 105 -2.41 12.21 -11.16
N ALA A 106 -1.82 13.28 -10.62
CA ALA A 106 -2.54 14.26 -9.82
C ALA A 106 -3.75 14.84 -10.55
N ARG A 107 -3.58 15.19 -11.84
CA ARG A 107 -4.66 15.69 -12.68
C ARG A 107 -5.79 14.67 -12.84
N ARG A 108 -5.46 13.40 -13.13
CA ARG A 108 -6.46 12.33 -13.34
C ARG A 108 -7.26 12.04 -12.08
N ILE A 109 -6.61 11.97 -10.92
CA ILE A 109 -7.30 11.78 -9.64
C ILE A 109 -7.92 13.07 -9.08
N GLY A 110 -7.73 14.22 -9.74
CA GLY A 110 -8.27 15.52 -9.36
C GLY A 110 -7.59 16.21 -8.19
N LEU A 111 -6.37 15.78 -7.86
CA LEU A 111 -5.52 16.42 -6.86
C LEU A 111 -4.95 17.72 -7.44
N ARG A 112 -5.21 18.84 -6.77
CA ARG A 112 -4.77 20.18 -7.18
C ARG A 112 -4.64 21.12 -5.97
N PRO A 113 -3.96 22.26 -6.09
CA PRO A 113 -3.81 23.22 -5.01
C PRO A 113 -5.15 23.54 -4.32
N GLY A 114 -5.17 23.48 -2.99
CA GLY A 114 -6.34 23.81 -2.19
C GLY A 114 -7.43 22.72 -2.10
N VAL A 115 -7.38 21.67 -2.92
CA VAL A 115 -8.32 20.55 -2.80
C VAL A 115 -7.91 19.66 -1.63
N ARG A 116 -8.77 19.55 -0.62
CA ARG A 116 -8.53 18.70 0.55
C ARG A 116 -8.63 17.23 0.16
N ILE A 117 -7.62 16.45 0.58
CA ILE A 117 -7.52 15.01 0.40
C ILE A 117 -7.38 14.31 1.74
N ALA A 118 -8.16 13.25 1.97
CA ALA A 118 -8.03 12.40 3.14
C ALA A 118 -7.34 11.08 2.76
N SER A 119 -6.35 10.65 3.55
CA SER A 119 -5.64 9.40 3.38
C SER A 119 -5.92 8.42 4.50
N ALA A 120 -6.39 7.22 4.14
CA ALA A 120 -6.53 6.09 5.04
C ALA A 120 -5.39 5.05 4.87
N ALA A 121 -4.46 5.27 3.93
CA ALA A 121 -3.33 4.40 3.69
C ALA A 121 -2.13 4.77 4.57
N PRO A 122 -1.38 3.78 5.12
CA PRO A 122 -0.14 4.03 5.85
C PRO A 122 0.86 4.86 5.05
N GLY A 123 1.56 5.78 5.72
CA GLY A 123 2.37 6.81 5.06
C GLY A 123 3.85 6.52 4.89
N VAL A 124 4.38 5.42 5.44
CA VAL A 124 5.82 5.13 5.43
C VAL A 124 6.32 4.63 4.07
N HIS A 125 5.43 4.08 3.25
CA HIS A 125 5.76 3.52 1.93
C HIS A 125 4.56 3.49 0.99
N GLY A 126 4.81 3.17 -0.28
CA GLY A 126 3.78 2.93 -1.28
C GLY A 126 2.86 4.13 -1.54
N HIS A 127 1.58 3.84 -1.68
CA HIS A 127 0.54 4.79 -2.06
C HIS A 127 0.36 5.93 -1.05
N GLY A 128 0.37 5.62 0.26
CA GLY A 128 0.19 6.61 1.32
C GLY A 128 1.27 7.69 1.31
N LEU A 129 2.54 7.30 1.18
CA LEU A 129 3.66 8.25 1.08
C LEU A 129 3.56 9.13 -0.17
N LEU A 130 3.27 8.52 -1.32
CA LEU A 130 3.13 9.26 -2.59
C LEU A 130 2.05 10.33 -2.50
N VAL A 131 0.89 9.98 -1.93
CA VAL A 131 -0.22 10.91 -1.73
C VAL A 131 0.15 12.01 -0.75
N ALA A 132 0.76 11.67 0.38
CA ALA A 132 1.13 12.65 1.41
C ALA A 132 2.15 13.67 0.87
N LEU A 133 3.22 13.21 0.22
CA LEU A 133 4.24 14.09 -0.38
C LEU A 133 3.67 14.87 -1.57
N GLY A 134 2.82 14.24 -2.39
CA GLY A 134 2.15 14.91 -3.51
C GLY A 134 1.18 16.00 -3.06
N ALA A 135 0.39 15.76 -2.03
CA ALA A 135 -0.50 16.75 -1.41
C ALA A 135 0.30 17.94 -0.87
N LEU A 136 1.36 17.65 -0.12
CA LEU A 136 2.26 18.67 0.42
C LEU A 136 2.92 19.49 -0.70
N ALA A 137 3.46 18.85 -1.74
CA ALA A 137 4.10 19.52 -2.87
C ALA A 137 3.13 20.42 -3.64
N LEU A 138 1.90 19.97 -3.86
CA LEU A 138 0.87 20.74 -4.56
C LEU A 138 0.16 21.77 -3.68
N GLY A 139 0.29 21.70 -2.34
CA GLY A 139 -0.42 22.57 -1.40
C GLY A 139 -1.90 22.21 -1.28
N ALA A 140 -2.22 20.95 -1.39
CA ALA A 140 -3.49 20.36 -1.04
C ALA A 140 -3.50 20.03 0.46
N PRO A 141 -4.47 20.53 1.26
CA PRO A 141 -4.55 20.16 2.67
C PRO A 141 -4.83 18.66 2.81
N LEU A 142 -4.04 17.99 3.65
CA LEU A 142 -4.11 16.55 3.89
C LEU A 142 -4.88 16.27 5.18
N VAL A 143 -5.70 15.22 5.19
CA VAL A 143 -6.35 14.69 6.40
C VAL A 143 -5.83 13.27 6.62
N ASP A 144 -5.26 13.00 7.79
CA ASP A 144 -4.73 11.70 8.16
C ASP A 144 -5.80 10.88 8.91
N LEU A 145 -6.14 9.73 8.34
CA LEU A 145 -7.11 8.78 8.92
C LEU A 145 -6.45 7.50 9.44
N THR A 146 -5.13 7.36 9.33
CA THR A 146 -4.43 6.07 9.46
C THR A 146 -4.60 5.41 10.82
N HIS A 147 -4.44 6.14 11.90
CA HIS A 147 -4.52 5.62 13.28
C HIS A 147 -5.92 5.68 13.91
N LEU A 148 -6.91 6.13 13.14
CA LEU A 148 -8.26 6.26 13.64
C LEU A 148 -9.05 4.97 13.46
N ARG A 149 -9.85 4.62 14.47
CA ARG A 149 -10.88 3.60 14.32
C ARG A 149 -11.92 4.04 13.28
N PRO A 150 -12.60 3.13 12.59
CA PRO A 150 -13.51 3.46 11.49
C PRO A 150 -14.54 4.55 11.83
N ALA A 151 -15.13 4.50 13.03
CA ALA A 151 -16.08 5.53 13.49
C ALA A 151 -15.46 6.93 13.63
N ALA A 152 -14.21 7.02 14.09
CA ALA A 152 -13.49 8.28 14.23
C ALA A 152 -13.04 8.82 12.85
N ARG A 153 -12.71 7.93 11.91
CA ARG A 153 -12.44 8.30 10.49
C ARG A 153 -13.66 9.02 9.89
N VAL A 154 -14.86 8.47 10.08
CA VAL A 154 -16.11 9.07 9.56
C VAL A 154 -16.36 10.44 10.19
N ARG A 155 -16.16 10.61 11.51
CA ARG A 155 -16.30 11.91 12.15
C ARG A 155 -15.34 12.93 11.56
N LEU A 156 -14.05 12.62 11.49
CA LEU A 156 -13.04 13.52 10.93
C LEU A 156 -13.30 13.87 9.46
N LEU A 157 -13.82 12.91 8.68
CA LEU A 157 -14.25 13.16 7.31
C LEU A 157 -15.44 14.13 7.21
N ARG A 158 -16.39 14.06 8.14
CA ARG A 158 -17.51 15.00 8.22
C ARG A 158 -17.05 16.40 8.56
N ASP A 159 -16.19 16.52 9.59
CA ASP A 159 -15.68 17.81 10.08
C ASP A 159 -14.79 18.51 9.04
N THR A 160 -14.00 17.73 8.29
CA THR A 160 -13.04 18.28 7.33
C THR A 160 -13.56 18.36 5.89
N ALA A 161 -14.63 17.65 5.56
CA ALA A 161 -15.28 17.60 4.25
C ALA A 161 -14.29 17.50 3.06
N PRO A 162 -13.42 16.47 3.00
CA PRO A 162 -12.44 16.35 1.90
C PRO A 162 -13.16 16.01 0.58
N ARG A 163 -12.63 16.50 -0.52
CA ARG A 163 -13.16 16.16 -1.86
C ARG A 163 -12.63 14.83 -2.39
N ILE A 164 -11.47 14.39 -1.88
CA ILE A 164 -10.82 13.14 -2.29
C ILE A 164 -10.59 12.29 -1.03
N LEU A 165 -11.00 11.02 -1.09
CA LEU A 165 -10.65 9.99 -0.13
C LEU A 165 -9.72 8.99 -0.82
N THR A 166 -8.58 8.68 -0.22
CA THR A 166 -7.64 7.70 -0.76
C THR A 166 -7.27 6.67 0.29
N GLY A 167 -6.95 5.46 -0.17
CA GLY A 167 -6.55 4.36 0.69
C GLY A 167 -6.32 3.08 -0.08
N VAL A 168 -5.96 2.03 0.65
CA VAL A 168 -6.01 0.66 0.13
C VAL A 168 -7.45 0.13 0.26
N PRO A 169 -7.87 -0.86 -0.54
CA PRO A 169 -9.25 -1.34 -0.56
C PRO A 169 -9.84 -1.64 0.82
N VAL A 170 -9.11 -2.33 1.70
CA VAL A 170 -9.57 -2.67 3.05
C VAL A 170 -9.92 -1.43 3.90
N HIS A 171 -9.11 -0.39 3.82
CA HIS A 171 -9.37 0.84 4.59
C HIS A 171 -10.54 1.65 4.00
N LEU A 172 -10.71 1.60 2.68
CA LEU A 172 -11.86 2.21 2.01
C LEU A 172 -13.16 1.47 2.36
N ALA A 173 -13.13 0.14 2.43
CA ALA A 173 -14.24 -0.69 2.88
C ALA A 173 -14.62 -0.39 4.34
N ASP A 174 -13.63 -0.24 5.23
CA ASP A 174 -13.87 0.13 6.63
C ASP A 174 -14.57 1.49 6.76
N VAL A 175 -14.17 2.49 5.96
CA VAL A 175 -14.82 3.81 5.94
C VAL A 175 -16.24 3.70 5.41
N LEU A 176 -16.44 2.94 4.32
CA LEU A 176 -17.75 2.70 3.72
C LEU A 176 -18.73 2.09 4.73
N THR A 177 -18.34 0.96 5.34
CA THR A 177 -19.15 0.24 6.34
C THR A 177 -19.48 1.13 7.56
N ALA A 178 -18.47 1.88 8.04
CA ALA A 178 -18.67 2.77 9.18
C ALA A 178 -19.59 3.94 8.87
N ASP A 179 -19.56 4.48 7.65
CA ASP A 179 -20.49 5.55 7.26
C ASP A 179 -21.90 5.00 7.00
N GLN A 180 -22.03 3.85 6.36
CA GLN A 180 -23.33 3.16 6.19
C GLN A 180 -24.05 2.95 7.52
N ALA A 181 -23.32 2.51 8.54
CA ALA A 181 -23.87 2.25 9.87
C ALA A 181 -24.29 3.54 10.62
N ARG A 182 -23.78 4.72 10.24
CA ARG A 182 -23.92 5.97 11.02
C ARG A 182 -24.46 7.15 10.25
N CYS A 183 -24.69 7.02 8.94
CA CYS A 183 -25.05 8.18 8.12
C CYS A 183 -26.49 8.70 8.36
N GLY A 184 -27.39 7.90 8.96
CA GLY A 184 -28.77 8.29 9.19
C GLY A 184 -29.46 8.82 7.91
N GLY A 185 -29.17 8.21 6.75
CA GLY A 185 -29.63 8.65 5.45
C GLY A 185 -28.83 9.82 4.83
N ARG A 186 -27.78 10.30 5.49
CA ARG A 186 -26.91 11.39 5.02
C ARG A 186 -25.46 10.91 4.83
N PRO A 187 -25.15 10.18 3.75
CA PRO A 187 -23.81 9.69 3.52
C PRO A 187 -22.80 10.83 3.29
N LEU A 188 -21.53 10.53 3.57
CA LEU A 188 -20.42 11.44 3.27
C LEU A 188 -20.42 11.83 1.78
N ARG A 189 -20.13 13.08 1.49
CA ARG A 189 -20.03 13.62 0.13
C ARG A 189 -18.58 13.65 -0.32
N ILE A 190 -18.13 12.59 -0.98
CA ILE A 190 -16.77 12.45 -1.51
C ILE A 190 -16.84 12.53 -3.02
N ALA A 191 -16.16 13.51 -3.64
CA ALA A 191 -16.21 13.65 -5.09
C ALA A 191 -15.39 12.57 -5.83
N ARG A 192 -14.28 12.12 -5.21
CA ARG A 192 -13.40 11.08 -5.76
C ARG A 192 -12.91 10.14 -4.66
N VAL A 193 -12.92 8.86 -4.97
CA VAL A 193 -12.22 7.83 -4.19
C VAL A 193 -11.06 7.30 -5.02
N VAL A 194 -9.87 7.19 -4.42
CA VAL A 194 -8.65 6.72 -5.08
C VAL A 194 -8.14 5.50 -4.32
N SER A 195 -8.21 4.34 -4.96
CA SER A 195 -7.66 3.09 -4.45
C SER A 195 -6.26 2.86 -5.03
N GLY A 196 -5.38 2.22 -4.27
CA GLY A 196 -4.07 1.80 -4.75
C GLY A 196 -3.43 0.76 -3.84
N SER A 197 -2.32 0.20 -4.27
CA SER A 197 -1.50 -0.81 -3.59
C SER A 197 -2.11 -2.20 -3.45
N ASP A 198 -3.37 -2.40 -3.82
CA ASP A 198 -4.03 -3.71 -3.81
C ASP A 198 -5.14 -3.75 -4.86
N VAL A 199 -5.62 -4.95 -5.16
CA VAL A 199 -6.69 -5.18 -6.14
C VAL A 199 -8.01 -4.61 -5.61
N LEU A 200 -8.60 -3.69 -6.36
CA LEU A 200 -9.92 -3.15 -6.07
C LEU A 200 -11.02 -4.05 -6.66
N ALA A 201 -11.68 -4.83 -5.81
CA ALA A 201 -12.79 -5.68 -6.23
C ALA A 201 -13.91 -4.88 -6.92
N PRO A 202 -14.51 -5.40 -8.00
CA PRO A 202 -15.57 -4.69 -8.73
C PRO A 202 -16.77 -4.29 -7.87
N ASP A 203 -17.18 -5.14 -6.95
CA ASP A 203 -18.32 -4.88 -6.05
C ASP A 203 -18.01 -3.74 -5.09
N LEU A 204 -16.82 -3.76 -4.45
CA LEU A 204 -16.37 -2.66 -3.58
C LEU A 204 -16.27 -1.34 -4.36
N ARG A 205 -15.76 -1.38 -5.60
CA ARG A 205 -15.72 -0.21 -6.49
C ARG A 205 -17.12 0.36 -6.72
N ALA A 206 -18.10 -0.51 -7.01
CA ALA A 206 -19.49 -0.12 -7.26
C ALA A 206 -20.14 0.46 -6.00
N ASP A 207 -19.91 -0.15 -4.84
CA ASP A 207 -20.46 0.29 -3.57
C ASP A 207 -19.90 1.64 -3.13
N LEU A 208 -18.59 1.85 -3.24
CA LEU A 208 -17.95 3.15 -2.99
C LEU A 208 -18.52 4.25 -3.89
N ALA A 209 -18.67 3.95 -5.19
CA ALA A 209 -19.22 4.89 -6.16
C ALA A 209 -20.67 5.27 -5.83
N ARG A 210 -21.49 4.29 -5.50
CA ARG A 210 -22.92 4.46 -5.21
C ARG A 210 -23.13 5.20 -3.89
N HIS A 211 -22.49 4.73 -2.80
CA HIS A 211 -22.70 5.28 -1.47
C HIS A 211 -22.22 6.72 -1.34
N PHE A 212 -20.97 7.00 -1.72
CA PHE A 212 -20.41 8.35 -1.63
C PHE A 212 -20.80 9.26 -2.80
N ARG A 213 -21.46 8.74 -3.84
CA ARG A 213 -21.70 9.41 -5.13
C ARG A 213 -20.38 9.90 -5.73
N ALA A 214 -19.36 9.08 -5.66
CA ALA A 214 -17.98 9.40 -6.01
C ALA A 214 -17.58 8.80 -7.36
N ARG A 215 -16.65 9.48 -8.05
CA ARG A 215 -15.87 8.83 -9.09
C ARG A 215 -14.75 8.02 -8.43
N VAL A 216 -14.74 6.70 -8.67
CA VAL A 216 -13.72 5.80 -8.10
C VAL A 216 -12.62 5.56 -9.11
N HIS A 217 -11.38 5.82 -8.69
CA HIS A 217 -10.16 5.59 -9.46
C HIS A 217 -9.34 4.47 -8.85
N ASP A 218 -8.79 3.62 -9.69
CA ASP A 218 -7.85 2.57 -9.32
C ASP A 218 -6.45 2.90 -9.86
N VAL A 219 -5.44 2.94 -8.97
CA VAL A 219 -4.06 3.30 -9.27
C VAL A 219 -3.16 2.09 -9.13
N TYR A 220 -2.64 1.60 -10.24
CA TYR A 220 -1.65 0.53 -10.24
C TYR A 220 -0.23 1.08 -10.33
N GLY A 221 0.68 0.42 -9.63
CA GLY A 221 2.12 0.68 -9.65
C GLY A 221 2.86 -0.15 -8.61
N THR A 222 4.18 -0.16 -8.69
CA THR A 222 5.05 -0.86 -7.73
C THR A 222 6.04 0.13 -7.09
N THR A 223 6.71 -0.30 -6.01
CA THR A 223 7.74 0.53 -5.37
C THR A 223 8.85 0.89 -6.36
N GLU A 224 9.21 -0.04 -7.25
CA GLU A 224 10.28 0.09 -8.25
C GLU A 224 9.91 1.02 -9.40
N THR A 225 8.68 0.90 -9.88
CA THR A 225 8.23 1.59 -11.09
C THR A 225 7.54 2.93 -10.83
N GLY A 226 7.16 3.19 -9.57
CA GLY A 226 6.21 4.26 -9.24
C GLY A 226 4.81 3.94 -9.76
N SER A 227 3.91 4.93 -9.74
CA SER A 227 2.57 4.77 -10.31
C SER A 227 2.63 4.63 -11.83
N LEU A 228 1.91 3.66 -12.35
CA LEU A 228 1.92 3.27 -13.76
C LEU A 228 0.62 3.61 -14.49
N THR A 229 -0.53 3.29 -13.89
CA THR A 229 -1.83 3.52 -14.53
C THR A 229 -2.83 4.16 -13.59
N VAL A 230 -3.85 4.79 -14.15
CA VAL A 230 -5.11 5.13 -13.49
C VAL A 230 -6.23 4.51 -14.31
N ASP A 231 -7.07 3.70 -13.68
CA ASP A 231 -8.16 2.95 -14.33
C ASP A 231 -7.66 2.12 -15.53
N GLY A 232 -6.50 1.46 -15.37
CA GLY A 232 -5.83 0.67 -16.39
C GLY A 232 -5.13 1.48 -17.49
N ARG A 233 -5.31 2.80 -17.57
CA ARG A 233 -4.70 3.63 -18.62
C ARG A 233 -3.32 4.13 -18.19
N PRO A 234 -2.25 3.85 -18.96
CA PRO A 234 -0.89 4.28 -18.65
C PRO A 234 -0.79 5.79 -18.42
N LEU A 235 0.02 6.18 -17.44
CA LEU A 235 0.37 7.56 -17.17
C LEU A 235 1.35 8.10 -18.21
N ARG A 236 1.46 9.42 -18.29
CA ARG A 236 2.38 10.09 -19.22
C ARG A 236 3.82 9.62 -18.98
N GLY A 237 4.48 9.15 -20.05
CA GLY A 237 5.85 8.64 -20.01
C GLY A 237 5.97 7.18 -19.58
N VAL A 238 4.87 6.51 -19.26
CA VAL A 238 4.81 5.08 -18.96
C VAL A 238 4.49 4.30 -20.24
N ARG A 239 5.22 3.21 -20.47
CA ARG A 239 4.96 2.24 -21.53
C ARG A 239 4.83 0.87 -20.91
N ILE A 240 3.76 0.16 -21.26
CA ILE A 240 3.47 -1.18 -20.77
C ILE A 240 3.14 -2.04 -21.99
N ARG A 241 3.77 -3.20 -22.08
CA ARG A 241 3.45 -4.24 -23.07
C ARG A 241 3.25 -5.57 -22.33
N GLU A 242 2.41 -6.40 -22.86
CA GLU A 242 2.24 -7.76 -22.40
C GLU A 242 3.12 -8.69 -23.26
N GLN A 243 3.76 -9.67 -22.63
CA GLN A 243 4.47 -10.75 -23.29
C GLN A 243 4.38 -12.00 -22.41
N HIS A 244 3.79 -13.08 -22.95
CA HIS A 244 3.61 -14.37 -22.26
C HIS A 244 2.86 -14.23 -20.91
N GLY A 245 1.83 -13.40 -20.86
CA GLY A 245 1.04 -13.14 -19.66
C GLY A 245 1.74 -12.28 -18.61
N LEU A 246 2.90 -11.70 -18.93
CA LEU A 246 3.67 -10.83 -18.03
C LEU A 246 3.67 -9.39 -18.54
N LEU A 247 3.60 -8.44 -17.61
CA LEU A 247 3.65 -7.01 -17.90
C LEU A 247 5.09 -6.51 -17.88
N HIS A 248 5.56 -6.07 -19.04
CA HIS A 248 6.85 -5.43 -19.24
C HIS A 248 6.68 -3.92 -19.20
N VAL A 249 7.33 -3.28 -18.27
CA VAL A 249 7.09 -1.88 -17.92
C VAL A 249 8.35 -1.04 -18.09
N ARG A 250 8.22 0.09 -18.78
CA ARG A 250 9.19 1.19 -18.76
C ARG A 250 8.51 2.43 -18.20
N SER A 251 9.10 3.03 -17.16
CA SER A 251 8.61 4.27 -16.58
C SER A 251 9.76 5.25 -16.36
N PRO A 252 9.47 6.54 -16.15
CA PRO A 252 10.49 7.50 -15.74
C PRO A 252 11.19 7.15 -14.41
N PHE A 253 10.58 6.28 -13.60
CA PHE A 253 11.12 5.83 -12.30
C PHE A 253 12.06 4.62 -12.43
N THR A 254 12.04 3.91 -13.57
CA THR A 254 12.95 2.77 -13.81
C THR A 254 14.27 3.18 -14.45
N GLY A 255 14.53 4.48 -14.60
CA GLY A 255 15.74 4.97 -15.28
C GLY A 255 15.82 4.58 -16.76
N GLY A 256 14.66 4.36 -17.40
CA GLY A 256 14.56 3.89 -18.81
C GLY A 256 14.74 2.39 -19.00
N ARG A 257 15.05 1.64 -17.94
CA ARG A 257 15.13 0.17 -17.99
C ARG A 257 13.72 -0.43 -18.07
N GLU A 258 13.59 -1.54 -18.74
CA GLU A 258 12.40 -2.35 -18.73
C GLU A 258 12.43 -3.30 -17.54
N LEU A 259 11.32 -3.38 -16.82
CA LEU A 259 11.14 -4.30 -15.70
C LEU A 259 9.94 -5.19 -15.97
N VAL A 260 10.05 -6.47 -15.67
CA VAL A 260 8.90 -7.37 -15.56
C VAL A 260 8.31 -7.18 -14.16
N THR A 261 7.02 -6.87 -14.07
CA THR A 261 6.39 -6.54 -12.79
C THR A 261 5.40 -7.61 -12.35
N ASP A 262 4.28 -7.72 -13.04
CA ASP A 262 3.13 -8.51 -12.64
C ASP A 262 2.60 -9.35 -13.80
N ARG A 263 1.70 -10.28 -13.50
CA ARG A 263 0.90 -10.98 -14.51
C ARG A 263 -0.25 -10.08 -14.93
N GLY A 264 -0.60 -10.13 -16.21
CA GLY A 264 -1.69 -9.33 -16.71
C GLY A 264 -1.75 -9.27 -18.22
N SER A 265 -2.68 -8.46 -18.72
CA SER A 265 -2.89 -8.27 -20.16
C SER A 265 -3.05 -6.79 -20.50
N VAL A 266 -2.92 -6.50 -21.79
CA VAL A 266 -3.23 -5.16 -22.34
C VAL A 266 -4.31 -5.35 -23.40
N ASP A 267 -5.48 -4.73 -23.17
CA ASP A 267 -6.60 -4.85 -24.11
C ASP A 267 -6.37 -4.06 -25.40
N ALA A 268 -7.23 -4.26 -26.41
CA ALA A 268 -7.17 -3.57 -27.70
C ALA A 268 -7.29 -2.03 -27.59
N ARG A 269 -7.73 -1.52 -26.45
CA ARG A 269 -7.81 -0.07 -26.16
C ARG A 269 -6.61 0.44 -25.36
N GLY A 270 -5.58 -0.40 -25.18
CA GLY A 270 -4.38 -0.10 -24.42
C GLY A 270 -4.61 -0.01 -22.90
N ARG A 271 -5.66 -0.65 -22.37
CA ARG A 271 -5.88 -0.73 -20.93
C ARG A 271 -5.16 -1.94 -20.36
N VAL A 272 -4.49 -1.73 -19.26
CA VAL A 272 -3.78 -2.75 -18.50
C VAL A 272 -4.74 -3.38 -17.49
N VAL A 273 -4.79 -4.70 -17.48
CA VAL A 273 -5.48 -5.52 -16.48
C VAL A 273 -4.43 -6.34 -15.76
N VAL A 274 -4.29 -6.15 -14.45
CA VAL A 274 -3.37 -6.92 -13.61
C VAL A 274 -4.13 -8.11 -13.04
N THR A 275 -3.56 -9.31 -13.18
CA THR A 275 -4.19 -10.57 -12.72
C THR A 275 -3.44 -11.21 -11.55
N GLY A 276 -2.25 -10.71 -11.20
CA GLY A 276 -1.47 -11.22 -10.08
C GLY A 276 0.00 -10.81 -10.16
N ARG A 277 0.78 -11.26 -9.20
CA ARG A 277 2.22 -10.98 -9.11
C ARG A 277 3.03 -11.98 -9.93
N ALA A 278 4.04 -11.51 -10.64
CA ALA A 278 4.97 -12.38 -11.37
C ALA A 278 5.89 -13.18 -10.43
N ASP A 279 6.22 -12.62 -9.27
CA ASP A 279 7.09 -13.23 -8.25
C ASP A 279 6.35 -14.17 -7.29
N GLY A 280 5.04 -14.35 -7.46
CA GLY A 280 4.21 -15.17 -6.59
C GLY A 280 3.95 -14.57 -5.20
N ALA A 281 4.31 -13.32 -4.97
CA ALA A 281 3.88 -12.60 -3.77
C ALA A 281 2.35 -12.39 -3.78
N VAL A 282 1.77 -12.35 -2.61
CA VAL A 282 0.34 -12.13 -2.40
C VAL A 282 0.16 -10.83 -1.62
N SER A 283 -0.79 -10.02 -2.04
CA SER A 283 -1.20 -8.83 -1.29
C SER A 283 -2.36 -9.18 -0.37
N SER A 284 -2.21 -8.84 0.90
CA SER A 284 -3.25 -9.00 1.90
C SER A 284 -3.44 -7.68 2.64
N GLY A 285 -4.56 -7.00 2.38
CA GLY A 285 -4.84 -5.68 2.96
C GLY A 285 -3.83 -4.59 2.56
N GLY A 286 -3.26 -4.68 1.36
CA GLY A 286 -2.25 -3.76 0.83
C GLY A 286 -0.83 -4.04 1.31
N MET A 287 -0.61 -5.14 2.04
CA MET A 287 0.72 -5.58 2.49
C MET A 287 1.10 -6.88 1.78
N LEU A 288 2.30 -6.90 1.22
CA LEU A 288 2.80 -8.06 0.47
C LEU A 288 3.44 -9.09 1.41
N HIS A 289 3.21 -10.35 1.10
CA HIS A 289 3.92 -11.48 1.68
C HIS A 289 4.15 -12.58 0.64
N HIS A 290 5.10 -13.47 0.91
CA HIS A 290 5.43 -14.58 0.03
C HIS A 290 4.95 -15.90 0.65
N PRO A 291 3.92 -16.57 0.10
CA PRO A 291 3.45 -17.85 0.63
C PRO A 291 4.57 -18.88 0.75
N LYS A 292 5.48 -18.94 -0.23
CA LYS A 292 6.65 -19.84 -0.16
C LYS A 292 7.57 -19.60 1.06
N ALA A 293 7.70 -18.33 1.49
CA ALA A 293 8.47 -18.01 2.68
C ALA A 293 7.76 -18.49 3.96
N VAL A 294 6.43 -18.36 4.00
CA VAL A 294 5.60 -18.89 5.09
C VAL A 294 5.72 -20.42 5.15
N ALA A 295 5.59 -21.11 4.00
CA ALA A 295 5.73 -22.56 3.96
C ALA A 295 7.10 -23.02 4.46
N ARG A 296 8.20 -22.41 4.00
CA ARG A 296 9.55 -22.74 4.46
C ARG A 296 9.74 -22.49 5.95
N LEU A 297 9.22 -21.39 6.46
CA LEU A 297 9.35 -21.06 7.88
C LEU A 297 8.63 -22.09 8.74
N LEU A 298 7.39 -22.44 8.39
CA LEU A 298 6.61 -23.44 9.11
C LEU A 298 7.22 -24.84 8.98
N ALA A 299 7.71 -25.23 7.81
CA ALA A 299 8.38 -26.51 7.58
C ALA A 299 9.73 -26.63 8.31
N GLY A 300 10.33 -25.53 8.72
CA GLY A 300 11.54 -25.51 9.55
C GLY A 300 11.28 -25.73 11.05
N HIS A 301 10.02 -25.82 11.47
CA HIS A 301 9.66 -26.10 12.86
C HIS A 301 9.85 -27.60 13.19
N PRO A 302 10.51 -27.95 14.30
CA PRO A 302 10.86 -29.38 14.62
C PRO A 302 9.64 -30.30 14.65
N GLY A 303 8.48 -29.82 15.09
CA GLY A 303 7.24 -30.61 15.19
C GLY A 303 6.44 -30.66 13.89
N VAL A 304 6.96 -30.17 12.75
CA VAL A 304 6.26 -30.10 11.46
C VAL A 304 6.91 -31.04 10.45
N ALA A 305 6.14 -32.00 9.94
CA ALA A 305 6.56 -32.94 8.89
C ALA A 305 6.33 -32.37 7.48
N GLY A 306 5.31 -31.51 7.31
CA GLY A 306 5.00 -30.92 6.02
C GLY A 306 4.04 -29.75 6.11
N VAL A 307 4.04 -28.91 5.07
CA VAL A 307 3.18 -27.71 4.98
C VAL A 307 2.60 -27.60 3.60
N ARG A 308 1.29 -27.48 3.50
CA ARG A 308 0.58 -27.08 2.27
C ARG A 308 -0.09 -25.73 2.50
N LEU A 309 0.14 -24.77 1.59
CA LEU A 309 -0.55 -23.50 1.62
C LEU A 309 -1.58 -23.42 0.50
N ARG A 310 -2.77 -22.93 0.82
CA ARG A 310 -3.80 -22.57 -0.15
C ARG A 310 -4.06 -21.07 -0.09
N LEU A 311 -4.25 -20.46 -1.25
CA LEU A 311 -4.73 -19.10 -1.37
C LEU A 311 -6.25 -19.10 -1.35
N VAL A 312 -6.83 -18.24 -0.54
CA VAL A 312 -8.30 -18.12 -0.40
C VAL A 312 -8.69 -16.65 -0.54
N ASP A 313 -9.80 -16.42 -1.18
CA ASP A 313 -10.38 -15.10 -1.27
C ASP A 313 -10.93 -14.66 0.09
N ASP A 314 -10.64 -13.40 0.44
CA ASP A 314 -11.12 -12.76 1.64
C ASP A 314 -11.78 -11.44 1.27
N GLN A 315 -13.05 -11.28 1.58
CA GLN A 315 -13.84 -10.08 1.21
C GLN A 315 -13.22 -8.78 1.75
N ARG A 316 -12.50 -8.85 2.87
CA ARG A 316 -11.91 -7.67 3.50
C ARG A 316 -10.46 -7.44 3.07
N TYR A 317 -9.66 -8.50 3.02
CA TYR A 317 -8.22 -8.41 2.83
C TYR A 317 -7.75 -8.78 1.42
N GLY A 318 -8.67 -9.11 0.51
CA GLY A 318 -8.36 -9.59 -0.84
C GLY A 318 -7.97 -11.05 -0.82
N THR A 319 -6.69 -11.39 -0.88
CA THR A 319 -6.22 -12.77 -0.85
C THR A 319 -5.51 -13.06 0.47
N ARG A 320 -5.82 -14.21 1.08
CA ARG A 320 -5.18 -14.71 2.30
C ARG A 320 -4.69 -16.15 2.13
N THR A 321 -3.76 -16.56 2.98
CA THR A 321 -3.29 -17.93 3.02
C THR A 321 -4.02 -18.73 4.10
N VAL A 322 -4.26 -20.02 3.82
CA VAL A 322 -4.63 -21.08 4.77
C VAL A 322 -3.50 -22.09 4.76
N ALA A 323 -3.01 -22.46 5.93
CA ALA A 323 -1.93 -23.43 6.11
C ALA A 323 -2.49 -24.76 6.62
N GLU A 324 -2.26 -25.84 5.87
CA GLU A 324 -2.42 -27.21 6.32
C GLU A 324 -1.04 -27.71 6.75
N VAL A 325 -0.89 -28.01 8.05
CA VAL A 325 0.39 -28.38 8.65
C VAL A 325 0.31 -29.83 9.11
N THR A 326 1.14 -30.67 8.53
CA THR A 326 1.30 -32.06 8.96
C THR A 326 2.26 -32.11 10.14
N VAL A 327 1.80 -32.70 11.25
CA VAL A 327 2.60 -32.87 12.46
C VAL A 327 3.54 -34.06 12.28
N ALA A 328 4.75 -33.98 12.83
CA ALA A 328 5.72 -35.08 12.77
C ALA A 328 5.32 -36.21 13.72
N ASP A 329 5.32 -37.44 13.23
CA ASP A 329 4.94 -38.65 14.00
C ASP A 329 5.91 -38.96 15.19
N THR A 330 7.06 -38.30 15.21
CA THR A 330 8.10 -38.51 16.24
C THR A 330 7.93 -37.61 17.46
N VAL A 331 6.89 -36.81 17.49
CA VAL A 331 6.66 -35.85 18.58
C VAL A 331 5.58 -36.41 19.49
N ASP A 332 5.92 -36.58 20.77
CA ASP A 332 4.93 -36.87 21.81
C ASP A 332 3.97 -35.69 22.00
N ASP A 333 2.85 -35.92 22.70
CA ASP A 333 1.79 -34.86 22.86
C ASP A 333 2.32 -33.55 23.43
N SER A 334 3.49 -33.54 24.08
CA SER A 334 4.13 -32.33 24.62
C SER A 334 4.94 -31.54 23.62
N GLY A 335 5.25 -32.11 22.46
CA GLY A 335 6.02 -31.45 21.38
C GLY A 335 5.22 -31.09 20.13
N THR A 336 3.92 -31.41 20.07
CA THR A 336 3.05 -31.03 18.98
C THR A 336 2.87 -29.48 18.94
N PRO A 337 3.24 -28.80 17.83
CA PRO A 337 3.16 -27.35 17.78
C PRO A 337 1.71 -26.86 17.88
N GLY A 338 1.47 -25.89 18.74
CA GLY A 338 0.17 -25.22 18.85
C GLY A 338 -0.12 -24.31 17.63
N VAL A 339 -1.38 -24.20 17.25
CA VAL A 339 -1.79 -23.29 16.15
C VAL A 339 -1.32 -21.84 16.40
N GLU A 340 -1.49 -21.34 17.63
CA GLU A 340 -1.08 -19.97 17.97
C GLU A 340 0.46 -19.82 18.03
N GLU A 341 1.19 -20.86 18.38
CA GLU A 341 2.65 -20.89 18.32
C GLU A 341 3.13 -20.72 16.87
N LEU A 342 2.60 -21.51 15.94
CA LEU A 342 2.91 -21.40 14.52
C LEU A 342 2.53 -20.03 13.94
N ARG A 343 1.39 -19.48 14.35
CA ARG A 343 0.97 -18.14 13.95
C ARG A 343 1.88 -17.05 14.53
N ALA A 344 2.32 -17.19 15.79
CA ALA A 344 3.26 -16.28 16.41
C ALA A 344 4.61 -16.33 15.70
N LEU A 345 5.13 -17.53 15.41
CA LEU A 345 6.36 -17.71 14.65
C LEU A 345 6.33 -16.97 13.30
N VAL A 346 5.24 -17.08 12.55
CA VAL A 346 5.08 -16.37 11.29
C VAL A 346 5.01 -14.85 11.51
N ARG A 347 4.27 -14.40 12.52
CA ARG A 347 4.12 -12.98 12.86
C ARG A 347 5.46 -12.33 13.19
N ASP A 348 6.26 -13.01 13.99
CA ASP A 348 7.53 -12.48 14.49
C ASP A 348 8.63 -12.46 13.43
N ARG A 349 8.63 -13.46 12.52
CA ARG A 349 9.66 -13.59 11.49
C ARG A 349 9.31 -12.94 10.17
N LEU A 350 8.03 -12.93 9.77
CA LEU A 350 7.57 -12.48 8.45
C LEU A 350 6.55 -11.32 8.53
N GLY A 351 6.12 -10.97 9.74
CA GLY A 351 5.17 -9.88 9.96
C GLY A 351 3.70 -10.30 9.89
N ALA A 352 2.81 -9.40 10.34
CA ALA A 352 1.38 -9.67 10.52
C ALA A 352 0.65 -10.03 9.21
N ALA A 353 1.07 -9.46 8.07
CA ALA A 353 0.45 -9.72 6.78
C ALA A 353 0.65 -11.17 6.28
N ALA A 354 1.75 -11.79 6.70
CA ALA A 354 2.11 -13.16 6.31
C ALA A 354 1.39 -14.23 7.14
N VAL A 355 0.79 -13.85 8.29
CA VAL A 355 0.10 -14.80 9.18
C VAL A 355 -1.07 -15.46 8.46
N PRO A 356 -1.09 -16.80 8.34
CA PRO A 356 -2.21 -17.50 7.72
C PRO A 356 -3.54 -17.16 8.40
N ARG A 357 -4.61 -17.04 7.60
CA ARG A 357 -5.97 -16.84 8.11
C ARG A 357 -6.37 -17.96 9.06
N GLU A 358 -5.99 -19.17 8.67
CA GLU A 358 -6.25 -20.40 9.39
C GLU A 358 -5.02 -21.31 9.32
N VAL A 359 -4.74 -22.01 10.39
CA VAL A 359 -3.75 -23.09 10.45
C VAL A 359 -4.51 -24.36 10.87
N VAL A 360 -4.52 -25.36 10.01
CA VAL A 360 -5.15 -26.65 10.25
C VAL A 360 -4.06 -27.67 10.48
N LEU A 361 -4.04 -28.27 11.67
CA LEU A 361 -3.14 -29.37 11.96
C LEU A 361 -3.75 -30.67 11.43
N VAL A 362 -2.99 -31.40 10.65
CA VAL A 362 -3.41 -32.70 10.07
C VAL A 362 -2.41 -33.78 10.49
N GLY A 363 -2.95 -34.94 10.90
CA GLY A 363 -2.15 -36.15 11.11
C GLY A 363 -1.99 -36.91 9.79
N GLY A 364 -0.89 -37.62 9.59
CA GLY A 364 -0.67 -38.48 8.44
C GLY A 364 0.65 -38.18 7.69
N PRO A 365 0.94 -38.89 6.59
CA PRO A 365 2.17 -38.68 5.85
C PRO A 365 2.27 -37.25 5.30
N ALA A 366 3.50 -36.72 5.30
CA ALA A 366 3.78 -35.37 4.79
C ALA A 366 3.24 -35.20 3.37
N PRO A 367 2.54 -34.10 3.07
CA PRO A 367 2.13 -33.81 1.70
C PRO A 367 3.38 -33.66 0.83
N GLY A 368 3.38 -34.21 -0.38
CA GLY A 368 4.43 -33.96 -1.38
C GLY A 368 4.55 -32.46 -1.67
N ASP A 369 5.62 -32.10 -2.39
CA ASP A 369 6.07 -30.73 -2.68
C ASP A 369 4.94 -29.67 -2.75
N PRO A 370 5.05 -28.49 -2.13
CA PRO A 370 3.95 -27.55 -1.96
C PRO A 370 3.39 -27.12 -3.31
N ASP A 371 2.29 -27.73 -3.72
CA ASP A 371 1.54 -27.32 -4.90
C ASP A 371 0.76 -26.02 -4.56
N LEU A 372 1.26 -24.91 -5.09
CA LEU A 372 0.56 -23.62 -5.05
C LEU A 372 -0.47 -23.59 -6.19
N SER A 373 -1.43 -24.52 -6.19
CA SER A 373 -2.51 -24.50 -7.16
C SER A 373 -3.34 -23.24 -7.03
N SER A 374 -3.53 -22.57 -8.17
CA SER A 374 -4.46 -21.44 -8.34
C SER A 374 -5.87 -21.83 -7.93
N PRO A 375 -6.72 -20.90 -7.47
CA PRO A 375 -8.09 -21.18 -7.06
C PRO A 375 -9.03 -21.64 -8.19
N ASP A 376 -8.59 -21.66 -9.43
CA ASP A 376 -9.37 -22.14 -10.57
C ASP A 376 -9.03 -23.59 -10.91
N GLY A 377 -9.88 -24.50 -10.46
CA GLY A 377 -9.94 -25.89 -10.89
C GLY A 377 -10.46 -26.06 -12.33
N SER A 378 -9.82 -25.42 -13.31
CA SER A 378 -10.07 -25.71 -14.73
C SER A 378 -9.16 -26.84 -15.19
N PRO A 379 -9.69 -27.95 -15.73
CA PRO A 379 -8.86 -29.02 -16.28
C PRO A 379 -8.10 -28.53 -17.51
N ALA A 380 -6.85 -28.94 -17.62
CA ALA A 380 -6.02 -28.67 -18.79
C ALA A 380 -6.70 -29.19 -20.06
N PRO A 381 -6.65 -28.47 -21.19
CA PRO A 381 -7.13 -28.97 -22.46
C PRO A 381 -6.21 -30.11 -22.94
N ARG A 382 -6.84 -31.22 -23.35
CA ARG A 382 -6.19 -32.35 -24.00
C ARG A 382 -5.68 -31.96 -25.38
#